data_3ca11a23b21bc1e08adaca9330878e85
#
_entry.id   3ca11a23b21bc1e08adaca9330878e85
#
_cell.length_a   1.000
_cell.length_b   1.000
_cell.length_c   1.000
_cell.angle_alpha   90.00
_cell.angle_beta   90.00
_cell.angle_gamma   90.00
#
_symmetry.space_group_name_H-M   'P 1'
#
loop_
_entity.id
_entity.type
_entity.pdbx_description
1 polymer ?
#
loop_
_entity_poly.entity_id
_entity_poly.type
_entity_poly.pdbx_seq_one_letter_code
_entity_poly.pdbx_strand_id
1 'polypeptide(L)'
;MAHDLSALRRIIADEDRLLTGADIPAEYQSDVLGRVLGSAEALAFPLSTEEVSALLRSLALQNGALDFIELSDARQCADIWRVRGALVKAVEAVSEQEPVDIVVPISRTADFIRFINDLEAQSGMQMVSFGHAGDGNVHLCVVRGERDEETWQRELHENMDRAYAEAYRLGGVASGEHGIGLSKRPYFLRQTAKENLQAMNAIKTALDPQHILNNGKSYLTGGNNNAGTF
;
A
#
# COMPACT_ATOMS: atom_id res chain seq x y z
N MET A 1 20.69 -5.11 8.05
CA MET A 1 22.15 -4.80 7.89
C MET A 1 22.31 -3.33 8.27
N ALA A 2 23.32 -2.96 9.04
CA ALA A 2 23.58 -1.56 9.35
C ALA A 2 24.06 -0.84 8.08
N HIS A 3 23.57 0.38 7.84
CA HIS A 3 23.97 1.18 6.69
C HIS A 3 25.38 1.75 6.88
N ASP A 4 26.06 2.00 5.75
CA ASP A 4 27.36 2.68 5.78
C ASP A 4 27.15 4.19 6.03
N LEU A 5 27.12 4.57 7.32
CA LEU A 5 26.99 5.96 7.73
C LEU A 5 28.17 6.84 7.28
N SER A 6 29.34 6.24 7.01
CA SER A 6 30.49 6.99 6.49
C SER A 6 30.23 7.56 5.10
N ALA A 7 29.43 6.85 4.29
CA ALA A 7 28.98 7.34 2.98
C ALA A 7 28.10 8.58 3.11
N LEU A 8 27.22 8.62 4.11
CA LEU A 8 26.37 9.78 4.38
C LEU A 8 27.19 10.97 4.89
N ARG A 9 28.20 10.74 5.72
CA ARG A 9 29.11 11.78 6.19
C ARG A 9 29.97 12.41 5.08
N ARG A 10 30.22 11.70 3.99
CA ARG A 10 30.88 12.31 2.82
C ARG A 10 29.96 13.29 2.06
N ILE A 11 28.64 13.16 2.24
CA ILE A 11 27.65 14.06 1.63
C ILE A 11 27.37 15.22 2.57
N ILE A 12 27.13 14.94 3.86
CA ILE A 12 26.94 15.95 4.91
C ILE A 12 28.05 15.77 5.95
N ALA A 13 29.11 16.56 5.81
CA ALA A 13 30.28 16.51 6.69
C ALA A 13 30.06 17.19 8.05
N ASP A 14 29.10 18.09 8.13
CA ASP A 14 28.72 18.83 9.33
C ASP A 14 28.04 17.89 10.33
N GLU A 15 28.64 17.74 11.50
CA GLU A 15 28.18 16.82 12.55
C GLU A 15 26.85 17.25 13.17
N ASP A 16 26.55 18.55 13.18
CA ASP A 16 25.27 19.09 13.67
C ASP A 16 24.12 18.84 12.70
N ARG A 17 24.44 18.50 11.44
CA ARG A 17 23.48 18.26 10.37
C ARG A 17 23.30 16.77 10.01
N LEU A 18 24.14 15.89 10.54
CA LEU A 18 24.00 14.45 10.41
C LEU A 18 24.20 13.78 11.77
N LEU A 19 23.12 13.62 12.51
CA LEU A 19 23.11 13.01 13.83
C LEU A 19 23.03 11.49 13.71
N THR A 20 23.65 10.74 14.62
CA THR A 20 23.65 9.28 14.63
C THR A 20 23.57 8.73 16.05
N GLY A 21 22.99 7.58 16.22
CA GLY A 21 22.92 6.89 17.50
C GLY A 21 22.26 7.70 18.62
N ALA A 22 23.00 7.97 19.72
CA ALA A 22 22.47 8.66 20.88
C ALA A 22 22.24 10.16 20.67
N ASP A 23 22.82 10.74 19.63
CA ASP A 23 22.67 12.16 19.30
C ASP A 23 21.34 12.47 18.59
N ILE A 24 20.60 11.42 18.17
CA ILE A 24 19.27 11.58 17.56
C ILE A 24 18.25 11.88 18.65
N PRO A 25 17.57 13.05 18.61
CA PRO A 25 16.58 13.38 19.62
C PRO A 25 15.41 12.40 19.65
N ALA A 26 14.86 12.17 20.85
CA ALA A 26 13.84 11.13 21.09
C ALA A 26 12.55 11.35 20.29
N GLU A 27 12.21 12.59 19.96
CA GLU A 27 11.05 12.93 19.14
C GLU A 27 11.12 12.38 17.71
N TYR A 28 12.33 12.10 17.17
CA TYR A 28 12.52 11.47 15.86
C TYR A 28 12.56 9.93 15.95
N GLN A 29 12.42 9.37 17.15
CA GLN A 29 12.42 7.93 17.40
C GLN A 29 11.01 7.39 17.71
N SER A 30 9.99 8.24 17.67
CA SER A 30 8.60 7.87 17.94
C SER A 30 7.62 8.58 17.01
N ASP A 31 6.37 8.07 16.95
CA ASP A 31 5.27 8.84 16.39
C ASP A 31 4.95 10.08 17.26
N VAL A 32 4.17 11.01 16.71
CA VAL A 32 3.78 12.26 17.38
C VAL A 32 3.08 12.01 18.74
N LEU A 33 2.43 10.85 18.89
CA LEU A 33 1.75 10.47 20.13
C LEU A 33 2.64 9.68 21.12
N GLY A 34 3.87 9.36 20.72
CA GLY A 34 4.81 8.56 21.53
C GLY A 34 4.34 7.11 21.77
N ARG A 35 3.44 6.59 20.94
CA ARG A 35 2.85 5.25 21.10
C ARG A 35 3.60 4.18 20.31
N VAL A 36 4.19 4.57 19.19
CA VAL A 36 5.00 3.68 18.35
C VAL A 36 6.44 4.14 18.46
N LEU A 37 7.30 3.25 18.94
CA LEU A 37 8.73 3.49 19.02
C LEU A 37 9.42 2.87 17.82
N GLY A 38 10.27 3.65 17.16
CA GLY A 38 11.14 3.22 16.08
C GLY A 38 12.61 3.23 16.50
N SER A 39 13.49 3.02 15.53
CA SER A 39 14.92 3.15 15.70
C SER A 39 15.48 3.79 14.42
N ALA A 40 15.87 5.05 14.50
CA ALA A 40 16.56 5.73 13.43
C ALA A 40 18.08 5.48 13.56
N GLU A 41 18.73 5.09 12.48
CA GLU A 41 20.19 4.93 12.44
C GLU A 41 20.91 6.27 12.22
N ALA A 42 20.26 7.19 11.50
CA ALA A 42 20.75 8.55 11.25
C ALA A 42 19.59 9.53 11.06
N LEU A 43 19.83 10.80 11.42
CA LEU A 43 18.95 11.92 11.15
C LEU A 43 19.77 12.98 10.40
N ALA A 44 19.32 13.32 9.19
CA ALA A 44 20.01 14.27 8.32
C ALA A 44 19.18 15.54 8.11
N PHE A 45 19.84 16.68 8.13
CA PHE A 45 19.27 18.00 7.83
C PHE A 45 19.91 18.58 6.55
N PRO A 46 19.48 18.13 5.33
CA PRO A 46 20.01 18.63 4.09
C PRO A 46 19.57 20.08 3.86
N LEU A 47 20.45 20.89 3.26
CA LEU A 47 20.21 22.30 2.94
C LEU A 47 19.93 22.53 1.46
N SER A 48 20.06 21.52 0.62
CA SER A 48 19.81 21.62 -0.81
C SER A 48 19.20 20.35 -1.39
N THR A 49 18.61 20.48 -2.58
CA THR A 49 18.06 19.37 -3.35
C THR A 49 19.17 18.38 -3.75
N GLU A 50 20.36 18.88 -4.02
CA GLU A 50 21.53 18.07 -4.37
C GLU A 50 21.97 17.17 -3.22
N GLU A 51 21.98 17.70 -1.99
CA GLU A 51 22.25 16.91 -0.79
C GLU A 51 21.19 15.83 -0.58
N VAL A 52 19.89 16.16 -0.74
CA VAL A 52 18.79 15.16 -0.67
C VAL A 52 18.99 14.06 -1.70
N SER A 53 19.25 14.43 -2.96
CA SER A 53 19.45 13.46 -4.04
C SER A 53 20.67 12.57 -3.78
N ALA A 54 21.78 13.13 -3.32
CA ALA A 54 22.98 12.37 -2.99
C ALA A 54 22.76 11.39 -1.83
N LEU A 55 22.04 11.79 -0.77
CA LEU A 55 21.67 10.91 0.34
C LEU A 55 20.78 9.75 -0.13
N LEU A 56 19.73 10.06 -0.90
CA LEU A 56 18.81 9.05 -1.42
C LEU A 56 19.53 8.07 -2.35
N ARG A 57 20.39 8.57 -3.24
CA ARG A 57 21.22 7.75 -4.12
C ARG A 57 22.11 6.81 -3.32
N SER A 58 22.81 7.34 -2.32
CA SER A 58 23.71 6.54 -1.47
C SER A 58 22.94 5.43 -0.76
N LEU A 59 21.80 5.74 -0.15
CA LEU A 59 20.96 4.77 0.55
C LEU A 59 20.36 3.72 -0.39
N ALA A 60 19.86 4.14 -1.56
CA ALA A 60 19.31 3.22 -2.54
C ALA A 60 20.34 2.18 -2.99
N LEU A 61 21.54 2.60 -3.34
CA LEU A 61 22.63 1.71 -3.77
C LEU A 61 23.09 0.78 -2.64
N GLN A 62 23.18 1.27 -1.39
CA GLN A 62 23.50 0.43 -0.22
C GLN A 62 22.42 -0.64 0.04
N ASN A 63 21.18 -0.39 -0.36
CA ASN A 63 20.07 -1.33 -0.24
C ASN A 63 19.82 -2.17 -1.50
N GLY A 64 20.78 -2.20 -2.43
CA GLY A 64 20.76 -3.11 -3.58
C GLY A 64 20.02 -2.57 -4.80
N ALA A 65 19.75 -1.26 -4.87
CA ALA A 65 19.27 -0.67 -6.11
C ALA A 65 20.31 -0.86 -7.23
N LEU A 66 19.85 -1.24 -8.41
CA LEU A 66 20.73 -1.41 -9.57
C LEU A 66 21.20 -0.07 -10.13
N ASP A 67 20.34 0.94 -10.03
CA ASP A 67 20.64 2.32 -10.44
C ASP A 67 19.75 3.31 -9.68
N PHE A 68 20.11 4.58 -9.75
CA PHE A 68 19.35 5.72 -9.22
C PHE A 68 19.42 6.84 -10.26
N ILE A 69 18.30 7.16 -10.86
CA ILE A 69 18.20 8.16 -11.93
C ILE A 69 17.52 9.42 -11.38
N GLU A 70 18.24 10.50 -11.40
CA GLU A 70 17.70 11.82 -11.09
C GLU A 70 17.18 12.50 -12.35
N LEU A 71 15.96 13.02 -12.30
CA LEU A 71 15.34 13.74 -13.40
C LEU A 71 15.28 15.22 -13.05
N SER A 72 16.13 16.02 -13.66
CA SER A 72 16.17 17.48 -13.50
C SER A 72 15.50 18.25 -14.65
N ASP A 73 15.33 17.61 -15.79
CA ASP A 73 14.68 18.19 -16.97
C ASP A 73 13.15 18.10 -16.85
N ALA A 74 12.46 19.24 -16.97
CA ALA A 74 11.02 19.33 -16.84
C ALA A 74 10.24 18.43 -17.83
N ARG A 75 10.78 18.24 -19.06
CA ARG A 75 10.15 17.36 -20.07
C ARG A 75 10.28 15.90 -19.66
N GLN A 76 11.47 15.49 -19.21
CA GLN A 76 11.67 14.11 -18.72
C GLN A 76 10.77 13.82 -17.52
N CYS A 77 10.65 14.76 -16.57
CA CYS A 77 9.73 14.64 -15.45
C CYS A 77 8.29 14.48 -15.93
N ALA A 78 7.83 15.30 -16.87
CA ALA A 78 6.49 15.23 -17.44
C ALA A 78 6.24 13.87 -18.16
N ASP A 79 7.23 13.36 -18.89
CA ASP A 79 7.13 12.07 -19.58
C ASP A 79 7.03 10.91 -18.59
N ILE A 80 7.80 10.90 -17.51
CA ILE A 80 7.70 9.88 -16.45
C ILE A 80 6.35 9.95 -15.74
N TRP A 81 5.86 11.16 -15.40
CA TRP A 81 4.53 11.32 -14.82
C TRP A 81 3.41 10.83 -15.75
N ARG A 82 3.54 11.06 -17.05
CA ARG A 82 2.60 10.54 -18.05
C ARG A 82 2.61 9.01 -18.10
N VAL A 83 3.79 8.38 -18.09
CA VAL A 83 3.93 6.92 -18.05
C VAL A 83 3.31 6.37 -16.76
N ARG A 84 3.65 6.96 -15.60
CA ARG A 84 3.05 6.57 -14.30
C ARG A 84 1.53 6.63 -14.34
N GLY A 85 0.96 7.72 -14.89
CA GLY A 85 -0.49 7.88 -15.01
C GLY A 85 -1.17 6.90 -15.98
N ALA A 86 -0.40 6.21 -16.81
CA ALA A 86 -0.92 5.25 -17.78
C ALA A 86 -0.85 3.78 -17.30
N LEU A 87 -0.25 3.50 -16.14
CA LEU A 87 -0.01 2.12 -15.66
C LEU A 87 -1.30 1.29 -15.58
N VAL A 88 -2.34 1.81 -14.93
CA VAL A 88 -3.64 1.10 -14.81
C VAL A 88 -4.24 0.83 -16.17
N LYS A 89 -4.26 1.85 -17.06
CA LYS A 89 -4.77 1.71 -18.42
C LYS A 89 -4.01 0.68 -19.25
N ALA A 90 -2.71 0.53 -19.00
CA ALA A 90 -1.91 -0.48 -19.68
C ALA A 90 -2.33 -1.89 -19.25
N VAL A 91 -2.66 -2.10 -17.98
CA VAL A 91 -3.19 -3.39 -17.50
C VAL A 91 -4.60 -3.63 -18.06
N GLU A 92 -5.49 -2.64 -18.00
CA GLU A 92 -6.85 -2.73 -18.56
C GLU A 92 -6.86 -3.07 -20.05
N ALA A 93 -5.85 -2.62 -20.81
CA ALA A 93 -5.71 -2.92 -22.24
C ALA A 93 -5.33 -4.39 -22.51
N VAL A 94 -4.84 -5.13 -21.52
CA VAL A 94 -4.47 -6.54 -21.67
C VAL A 94 -5.70 -7.43 -21.54
N SER A 95 -6.51 -7.23 -20.50
CA SER A 95 -7.68 -8.03 -20.19
C SER A 95 -8.53 -7.35 -19.11
N GLU A 96 -9.73 -7.87 -18.87
CA GLU A 96 -10.50 -7.58 -17.66
C GLU A 96 -9.64 -7.81 -16.41
N GLN A 97 -9.78 -6.96 -15.40
CA GLN A 97 -9.03 -7.06 -14.17
C GLN A 97 -9.88 -6.65 -12.95
N GLU A 98 -9.59 -7.21 -11.78
CA GLU A 98 -10.12 -6.75 -10.50
C GLU A 98 -9.12 -5.80 -9.85
N PRO A 99 -9.49 -4.53 -9.63
CA PRO A 99 -8.64 -3.58 -8.94
C PRO A 99 -8.73 -3.76 -7.43
N VAL A 100 -7.60 -3.92 -6.79
CA VAL A 100 -7.46 -4.10 -5.35
C VAL A 100 -6.66 -2.96 -4.75
N ASP A 101 -7.02 -2.56 -3.54
CA ASP A 101 -6.39 -1.47 -2.82
C ASP A 101 -6.25 -1.91 -1.35
N ILE A 102 -5.05 -2.35 -1.00
CA ILE A 102 -4.71 -2.88 0.32
C ILE A 102 -3.66 -1.99 0.96
N VAL A 103 -3.77 -1.74 2.26
CA VAL A 103 -2.71 -1.09 3.04
C VAL A 103 -2.12 -2.08 4.02
N VAL A 104 -0.81 -2.10 4.09
CA VAL A 104 -0.06 -2.80 5.14
C VAL A 104 0.88 -1.79 5.83
N PRO A 105 1.35 -2.05 7.07
CA PRO A 105 2.37 -1.21 7.66
C PRO A 105 3.56 -1.04 6.72
N ILE A 106 4.11 0.17 6.61
CA ILE A 106 5.19 0.51 5.65
C ILE A 106 6.34 -0.51 5.72
N SER A 107 6.76 -0.89 6.93
CA SER A 107 7.82 -1.88 7.16
C SER A 107 7.46 -3.30 6.68
N ARG A 108 6.20 -3.57 6.33
CA ARG A 108 5.70 -4.87 5.86
C ARG A 108 5.34 -4.88 4.37
N THR A 109 5.50 -3.75 3.69
CA THR A 109 5.18 -3.65 2.25
C THR A 109 5.97 -4.65 1.41
N ALA A 110 7.26 -4.78 1.65
CA ALA A 110 8.10 -5.74 0.93
C ALA A 110 7.72 -7.20 1.20
N ASP A 111 7.28 -7.52 2.44
CA ASP A 111 6.80 -8.85 2.79
C ASP A 111 5.50 -9.17 2.04
N PHE A 112 4.59 -8.21 2.00
CA PHE A 112 3.33 -8.35 1.27
C PHE A 112 3.54 -8.52 -0.23
N ILE A 113 4.40 -7.71 -0.86
CA ILE A 113 4.71 -7.84 -2.29
C ILE A 113 5.34 -9.20 -2.61
N ARG A 114 6.26 -9.70 -1.78
CA ARG A 114 6.81 -11.06 -1.95
C ARG A 114 5.72 -12.12 -1.89
N PHE A 115 4.81 -12.02 -0.92
CA PHE A 115 3.66 -12.93 -0.83
C PHE A 115 2.79 -12.89 -2.09
N ILE A 116 2.49 -11.70 -2.65
CA ILE A 116 1.71 -11.57 -3.88
C ILE A 116 2.43 -12.21 -5.08
N ASN A 117 3.75 -12.03 -5.20
CA ASN A 117 4.53 -12.67 -6.25
C ASN A 117 4.52 -14.21 -6.14
N ASP A 118 4.61 -14.73 -4.90
CA ASP A 118 4.49 -16.18 -4.63
C ASP A 118 3.08 -16.68 -4.94
N LEU A 119 2.05 -15.90 -4.62
CA LEU A 119 0.65 -16.21 -4.91
C LEU A 119 0.39 -16.26 -6.42
N GLU A 120 0.91 -15.30 -7.17
CA GLU A 120 0.89 -15.29 -8.63
C GLU A 120 1.56 -16.54 -9.20
N ALA A 121 2.76 -16.88 -8.75
CA ALA A 121 3.50 -18.07 -9.21
C ALA A 121 2.75 -19.37 -8.91
N GLN A 122 2.03 -19.46 -7.78
CA GLN A 122 1.28 -20.67 -7.39
C GLN A 122 -0.05 -20.80 -8.14
N SER A 123 -0.75 -19.69 -8.35
CA SER A 123 -2.09 -19.69 -8.97
C SER A 123 -2.04 -19.61 -10.50
N GLY A 124 -0.93 -19.12 -11.07
CA GLY A 124 -0.83 -18.77 -12.49
C GLY A 124 -1.72 -17.59 -12.89
N MET A 125 -2.28 -16.86 -11.92
CA MET A 125 -3.11 -15.69 -12.14
C MET A 125 -2.24 -14.43 -12.06
N GLN A 126 -2.08 -13.71 -13.13
CA GLN A 126 -1.23 -12.51 -13.17
C GLN A 126 -1.74 -11.45 -12.19
N MET A 127 -0.83 -10.94 -11.35
CA MET A 127 -1.10 -9.95 -10.31
C MET A 127 -0.11 -8.79 -10.42
N VAL A 128 -0.50 -7.73 -11.12
CA VAL A 128 0.35 -6.54 -11.29
C VAL A 128 0.23 -5.64 -10.07
N SER A 129 1.34 -5.39 -9.37
CA SER A 129 1.37 -4.54 -8.19
C SER A 129 2.07 -3.21 -8.45
N PHE A 130 1.51 -2.14 -7.94
CA PHE A 130 2.09 -0.79 -7.87
C PHE A 130 1.47 -0.09 -6.66
N GLY A 131 1.82 1.16 -6.38
CA GLY A 131 1.19 1.85 -5.25
C GLY A 131 2.04 2.96 -4.66
N HIS A 132 1.80 3.22 -3.38
CA HIS A 132 2.39 4.32 -2.62
C HIS A 132 3.28 3.74 -1.50
N ALA A 133 4.55 3.49 -1.80
CA ALA A 133 5.48 2.85 -0.86
C ALA A 133 5.67 3.67 0.44
N GLY A 134 5.44 4.99 0.39
CA GLY A 134 5.60 5.89 1.53
C GLY A 134 4.50 5.80 2.59
N ASP A 135 3.36 5.17 2.29
CA ASP A 135 2.25 4.97 3.24
C ASP A 135 1.77 3.52 3.34
N GLY A 136 2.44 2.60 2.65
CA GLY A 136 2.12 1.18 2.68
C GLY A 136 0.91 0.78 1.84
N ASN A 137 0.39 1.68 1.00
CA ASN A 137 -0.74 1.40 0.12
C ASN A 137 -0.26 0.64 -1.12
N VAL A 138 -0.79 -0.58 -1.29
CA VAL A 138 -0.49 -1.47 -2.42
C VAL A 138 -1.75 -1.64 -3.27
N HIS A 139 -1.67 -1.19 -4.50
CA HIS A 139 -2.66 -1.50 -5.53
C HIS A 139 -2.26 -2.79 -6.24
N LEU A 140 -3.23 -3.67 -6.43
CA LEU A 140 -3.09 -4.86 -7.26
C LEU A 140 -4.09 -4.78 -8.41
N CYS A 141 -3.69 -5.21 -9.59
CA CYS A 141 -4.58 -5.54 -10.69
C CYS A 141 -4.49 -7.05 -10.88
N VAL A 142 -5.52 -7.77 -10.47
CA VAL A 142 -5.63 -9.21 -10.72
C VAL A 142 -6.22 -9.40 -12.10
N VAL A 143 -5.46 -9.99 -13.02
CA VAL A 143 -5.77 -10.02 -14.45
C VAL A 143 -6.49 -11.32 -14.81
N ARG A 144 -7.64 -11.21 -15.49
CA ARG A 144 -8.43 -12.37 -15.92
C ARG A 144 -7.71 -13.25 -16.93
N GLY A 145 -7.08 -12.62 -17.91
CA GLY A 145 -6.48 -13.33 -19.04
C GLY A 145 -7.53 -14.09 -19.89
N GLU A 146 -7.21 -15.33 -20.24
CA GLU A 146 -8.08 -16.18 -21.08
C GLU A 146 -9.06 -17.07 -20.28
N ARG A 147 -9.22 -16.81 -18.97
CA ARG A 147 -10.12 -17.62 -18.12
C ARG A 147 -11.58 -17.41 -18.53
N ASP A 148 -12.35 -18.49 -18.57
CA ASP A 148 -13.81 -18.41 -18.64
C ASP A 148 -14.39 -17.79 -17.36
N GLU A 149 -15.66 -17.39 -17.39
CA GLU A 149 -16.28 -16.66 -16.29
C GLU A 149 -16.31 -17.46 -14.98
N GLU A 150 -16.64 -18.75 -15.04
CA GLU A 150 -16.74 -19.60 -13.86
C GLU A 150 -15.37 -19.79 -13.19
N THR A 151 -14.36 -20.07 -13.99
CA THR A 151 -12.97 -20.20 -13.54
C THR A 151 -12.45 -18.89 -12.98
N TRP A 152 -12.73 -17.77 -13.68
CA TRP A 152 -12.35 -16.43 -13.25
C TRP A 152 -12.89 -16.10 -11.86
N GLN A 153 -14.20 -16.23 -11.67
CA GLN A 153 -14.86 -15.89 -10.41
C GLN A 153 -14.36 -16.76 -9.24
N ARG A 154 -14.22 -18.06 -9.45
CA ARG A 154 -13.73 -18.98 -8.43
C ARG A 154 -12.28 -18.66 -8.03
N GLU A 155 -11.38 -18.57 -9.01
CA GLU A 155 -9.96 -18.36 -8.74
C GLU A 155 -9.67 -16.94 -8.22
N LEU A 156 -10.38 -15.95 -8.72
CA LEU A 156 -10.33 -14.60 -8.17
C LEU A 156 -10.68 -14.60 -6.69
N HIS A 157 -11.82 -15.20 -6.32
CA HIS A 157 -12.27 -15.24 -4.95
C HIS A 157 -11.25 -15.95 -4.02
N GLU A 158 -10.73 -17.10 -4.44
CA GLU A 158 -9.73 -17.87 -3.68
C GLU A 158 -8.43 -17.07 -3.47
N ASN A 159 -7.94 -16.40 -4.52
CA ASN A 159 -6.72 -15.60 -4.44
C ASN A 159 -6.93 -14.32 -3.63
N MET A 160 -8.09 -13.67 -3.76
CA MET A 160 -8.43 -12.50 -2.96
C MET A 160 -8.56 -12.83 -1.47
N ASP A 161 -9.16 -13.97 -1.12
CA ASP A 161 -9.21 -14.44 0.26
C ASP A 161 -7.81 -14.59 0.87
N ARG A 162 -6.87 -15.14 0.11
CA ARG A 162 -5.47 -15.30 0.54
C ARG A 162 -4.76 -13.94 0.67
N ALA A 163 -4.93 -13.05 -0.31
CA ALA A 163 -4.29 -11.73 -0.30
C ALA A 163 -4.77 -10.88 0.89
N TYR A 164 -6.07 -10.82 1.14
CA TYR A 164 -6.62 -10.09 2.28
C TYR A 164 -6.25 -10.73 3.62
N ALA A 165 -6.26 -12.06 3.73
CA ALA A 165 -5.83 -12.76 4.94
C ALA A 165 -4.37 -12.42 5.29
N GLU A 166 -3.48 -12.41 4.29
CA GLU A 166 -2.09 -12.04 4.51
C GLU A 166 -1.93 -10.57 4.90
N ALA A 167 -2.65 -9.66 4.23
CA ALA A 167 -2.63 -8.24 4.59
C ALA A 167 -2.99 -8.03 6.07
N TYR A 168 -4.06 -8.67 6.53
CA TYR A 168 -4.48 -8.61 7.94
C TYR A 168 -3.47 -9.25 8.89
N ARG A 169 -2.88 -10.38 8.50
CA ARG A 169 -1.81 -11.03 9.29
C ARG A 169 -0.62 -10.10 9.49
N LEU A 170 -0.33 -9.26 8.51
CA LEU A 170 0.72 -8.24 8.57
C LEU A 170 0.31 -6.97 9.34
N GLY A 171 -0.94 -6.87 9.79
CA GLY A 171 -1.49 -5.69 10.49
C GLY A 171 -2.09 -4.65 9.55
N GLY A 172 -2.41 -5.04 8.33
CA GLY A 172 -3.01 -4.19 7.30
C GLY A 172 -4.53 -4.08 7.35
N VAL A 173 -5.10 -3.40 6.35
CA VAL A 173 -6.55 -3.17 6.21
C VAL A 173 -7.01 -3.36 4.75
N ALA A 174 -8.32 -3.58 4.57
CA ALA A 174 -8.93 -3.93 3.28
C ALA A 174 -8.99 -2.79 2.26
N SER A 175 -8.74 -1.56 2.64
CA SER A 175 -8.74 -0.43 1.71
C SER A 175 -7.93 0.72 2.28
N GLY A 176 -7.08 1.31 1.42
CA GLY A 176 -6.38 2.56 1.69
C GLY A 176 -7.23 3.77 1.33
N GLU A 177 -7.61 3.87 0.07
CA GLU A 177 -8.25 5.07 -0.47
C GLU A 177 -9.49 4.81 -1.34
N HIS A 178 -9.63 3.60 -1.93
CA HIS A 178 -10.75 3.31 -2.85
C HIS A 178 -12.10 3.05 -2.16
N GLY A 179 -12.10 2.85 -0.84
CA GLY A 179 -13.31 2.47 -0.08
C GLY A 179 -13.65 0.98 -0.22
N ILE A 180 -14.69 0.58 0.49
CA ILE A 180 -15.08 -0.85 0.61
C ILE A 180 -16.03 -1.29 -0.51
N GLY A 181 -17.08 -0.54 -0.76
CA GLY A 181 -18.07 -0.87 -1.80
C GLY A 181 -18.70 -2.26 -1.61
N LEU A 182 -18.84 -3.00 -2.71
CA LEU A 182 -19.33 -4.39 -2.74
C LEU A 182 -18.18 -5.39 -2.73
N SER A 183 -17.18 -5.23 -3.57
CA SER A 183 -16.11 -6.21 -3.80
C SER A 183 -15.28 -6.49 -2.54
N LYS A 184 -14.96 -5.46 -1.75
CA LYS A 184 -14.17 -5.60 -0.52
C LYS A 184 -15.00 -5.92 0.72
N ARG A 185 -16.33 -5.84 0.62
CA ARG A 185 -17.24 -6.02 1.76
C ARG A 185 -17.02 -7.34 2.53
N PRO A 186 -16.92 -8.52 1.90
CA PRO A 186 -16.71 -9.77 2.62
C PRO A 186 -15.43 -9.75 3.48
N TYR A 187 -14.35 -9.20 2.95
CA TYR A 187 -13.06 -9.11 3.61
C TYR A 187 -13.10 -8.12 4.77
N PHE A 188 -13.68 -6.95 4.55
CA PHE A 188 -13.86 -5.92 5.57
C PHE A 188 -14.70 -6.40 6.75
N LEU A 189 -15.84 -7.06 6.50
CA LEU A 189 -16.74 -7.54 7.56
C LEU A 189 -16.11 -8.64 8.41
N ARG A 190 -15.28 -9.50 7.84
CA ARG A 190 -14.57 -10.57 8.57
C ARG A 190 -13.55 -10.04 9.58
N GLN A 191 -12.97 -8.86 9.33
CA GLN A 191 -11.85 -8.35 10.11
C GLN A 191 -12.22 -7.13 10.97
N THR A 192 -13.37 -6.53 10.74
CA THR A 192 -13.79 -5.36 11.50
C THR A 192 -14.54 -5.79 12.77
N ALA A 193 -14.10 -5.27 13.93
CA ALA A 193 -14.75 -5.54 15.19
C ALA A 193 -16.25 -5.19 15.15
N LYS A 194 -17.08 -6.03 15.78
CA LYS A 194 -18.54 -5.89 15.77
C LYS A 194 -18.99 -4.52 16.28
N GLU A 195 -18.31 -4.00 17.29
CA GLU A 195 -18.59 -2.69 17.90
C GLU A 195 -18.35 -1.55 16.90
N ASN A 196 -17.29 -1.64 16.08
CA ASN A 196 -17.01 -0.67 15.03
C ASN A 196 -18.09 -0.73 13.92
N LEU A 197 -18.51 -1.93 13.51
CA LEU A 197 -19.59 -2.09 12.55
C LEU A 197 -20.92 -1.53 13.08
N GLN A 198 -21.21 -1.71 14.37
CA GLN A 198 -22.39 -1.14 15.01
C GLN A 198 -22.35 0.39 15.01
N ALA A 199 -21.21 0.99 15.36
CA ALA A 199 -21.04 2.43 15.33
C ALA A 199 -21.20 3.01 13.91
N MET A 200 -20.58 2.38 12.90
CA MET A 200 -20.71 2.76 11.49
C MET A 200 -22.18 2.67 11.03
N ASN A 201 -22.89 1.59 11.38
CA ASN A 201 -24.30 1.43 11.04
C ASN A 201 -25.20 2.45 11.74
N ALA A 202 -24.91 2.81 12.99
CA ALA A 202 -25.65 3.83 13.72
C ALA A 202 -25.53 5.21 13.05
N ILE A 203 -24.30 5.59 12.64
CA ILE A 203 -24.06 6.84 11.88
C ILE A 203 -24.82 6.81 10.55
N LYS A 204 -24.73 5.70 9.81
CA LYS A 204 -25.43 5.57 8.53
C LYS A 204 -26.95 5.70 8.71
N THR A 205 -27.53 5.03 9.69
CA THR A 205 -28.98 5.07 9.96
C THR A 205 -29.45 6.46 10.39
N ALA A 206 -28.62 7.19 11.16
CA ALA A 206 -28.93 8.56 11.56
C ALA A 206 -29.00 9.52 10.36
N LEU A 207 -28.14 9.31 9.34
CA LEU A 207 -28.08 10.16 8.14
C LEU A 207 -29.00 9.68 7.00
N ASP A 208 -29.30 8.38 6.97
CA ASP A 208 -30.15 7.76 5.95
C ASP A 208 -31.10 6.75 6.60
N PRO A 209 -32.10 7.25 7.34
CA PRO A 209 -33.04 6.41 8.10
C PRO A 209 -33.90 5.50 7.23
N GLN A 210 -34.07 5.83 5.95
CA GLN A 210 -34.80 5.02 4.98
C GLN A 210 -33.93 3.99 4.24
N HIS A 211 -32.60 4.00 4.46
CA HIS A 211 -31.62 3.12 3.82
C HIS A 211 -31.72 3.10 2.28
N ILE A 212 -31.94 4.28 1.66
CA ILE A 212 -32.06 4.42 0.20
C ILE A 212 -30.71 4.74 -0.48
N LEU A 213 -29.71 5.22 0.27
CA LEU A 213 -28.42 5.60 -0.27
C LEU A 213 -27.44 4.42 -0.20
N ASN A 214 -27.00 3.93 -1.36
CA ASN A 214 -26.02 2.85 -1.47
C ASN A 214 -26.35 1.61 -0.61
N ASN A 215 -27.62 1.22 -0.62
CA ASN A 215 -28.10 0.08 0.17
C ASN A 215 -27.35 -1.22 -0.20
N GLY A 216 -26.96 -1.98 0.82
CA GLY A 216 -26.23 -3.24 0.67
C GLY A 216 -24.73 -3.10 0.37
N LYS A 217 -24.21 -1.87 0.26
CA LYS A 217 -22.76 -1.62 0.06
C LYS A 217 -22.05 -1.37 1.39
N SER A 218 -20.73 -1.54 1.38
CA SER A 218 -19.84 -1.32 2.53
C SER A 218 -20.23 -2.17 3.75
N TYR A 219 -20.47 -1.58 4.90
CA TYR A 219 -20.67 -2.24 6.19
C TYR A 219 -22.14 -2.46 6.59
N LEU A 220 -23.09 -2.09 5.74
CA LEU A 220 -24.51 -2.20 6.07
C LEU A 220 -24.95 -3.65 6.28
N THR A 221 -25.41 -3.96 7.50
CA THR A 221 -25.90 -5.29 7.90
C THR A 221 -27.42 -5.40 7.93
N GLY A 222 -28.16 -4.43 7.41
CA GLY A 222 -29.60 -4.34 7.51
C GLY A 222 -30.34 -4.32 6.17
N GLY A 223 -30.49 -5.46 5.57
CA GLY A 223 -31.36 -5.69 4.41
C GLY A 223 -31.13 -7.11 3.94
N ASN A 224 -32.18 -7.91 3.83
CA ASN A 224 -32.21 -9.32 3.49
C ASN A 224 -30.91 -9.88 2.90
N ASN A 225 -30.31 -10.83 3.61
CA ASN A 225 -29.15 -11.60 3.19
C ASN A 225 -29.41 -12.44 1.92
N ASN A 226 -29.88 -11.81 0.86
CA ASN A 226 -29.68 -12.31 -0.49
C ASN A 226 -28.38 -11.65 -1.01
N ALA A 227 -27.25 -11.98 -0.36
CA ALA A 227 -25.99 -11.96 -1.03
C ALA A 227 -26.12 -13.00 -2.15
N GLY A 228 -26.49 -12.52 -3.32
CA GLY A 228 -26.36 -13.31 -4.52
C GLY A 228 -24.92 -13.79 -4.57
N THR A 229 -24.76 -15.08 -4.68
CA THR A 229 -23.57 -15.73 -5.20
C THR A 229 -23.14 -14.95 -6.46
N PHE A 230 -22.02 -14.25 -6.34
CA PHE A 230 -21.24 -13.82 -7.49
C PHE A 230 -20.24 -14.93 -7.77
#